data_4094ebe3b6714378d3541af87613187f
#
_entry.id   4094ebe3b6714378d3541af87613187f
#
_cell.length_a   1.000
_cell.length_b   1.000
_cell.length_c   1.000
_cell.angle_alpha   90.00
_cell.angle_beta   90.00
_cell.angle_gamma   90.00
#
_symmetry.space_group_name_H-M   'P 1'
#
loop_
_entity.id
_entity.type
_entity.pdbx_description
1 polymer ?
#
loop_
_entity_poly.entity_id
_entity_poly.type
_entity_poly.pdbx_seq_one_letter_code
_entity_poly.pdbx_strand_id
1 'polypeptide(L)'
;MNTKNIAAAAARLNMIPSDARTSLALSQTGDCSPDCSECGGVGYVHYDVPVGHPKFGKVERCPNARVSTHKSSLQAGEIDPRVGLTSDEVYNLTWGLVKKGVNQADQARDVTRRAYTSGHGMVFMYGGYGQGKSLVLKIAVAAALNEGKRAAYANLAGVLDDIRSAYDERENKMTELVRRMEWWTSLDVLAIDELDKVGQTEWARERIFQLLDARYQRAVRQEALTVIAANYQNTDELSGYLKSRIEDNRFVANGYVIHLKGTDGRKSMPKNWKY
;
A
#
# COMPACT_ATOMS: atom_id res chain seq x y z
N MET A 1 -19.11 30.69 -37.33
CA MET A 1 -18.01 29.74 -37.09
C MET A 1 -18.47 28.34 -37.47
N ASN A 2 -17.72 27.64 -38.14
CA ASN A 2 -17.96 26.71 -39.24
C ASN A 2 -18.42 25.31 -38.77
N THR A 3 -19.69 24.99 -38.97
CA THR A 3 -20.31 23.67 -38.71
C THR A 3 -19.80 22.53 -39.63
N LYS A 4 -18.98 22.85 -40.63
CA LYS A 4 -18.40 21.89 -41.56
C LYS A 4 -17.25 21.07 -41.02
N ASN A 5 -16.60 21.51 -39.96
CA ASN A 5 -15.45 20.80 -39.39
C ASN A 5 -15.82 19.70 -38.38
N ILE A 6 -17.03 19.72 -37.85
CA ILE A 6 -17.51 18.69 -36.90
C ILE A 6 -17.95 17.44 -37.63
N ALA A 7 -18.61 17.61 -38.81
CA ALA A 7 -19.04 16.48 -39.63
C ALA A 7 -17.86 15.69 -40.24
N ALA A 8 -16.76 16.37 -40.56
CA ALA A 8 -15.53 15.72 -41.08
C ALA A 8 -14.79 14.92 -40.03
N ALA A 9 -14.86 15.29 -38.75
CA ALA A 9 -14.30 14.53 -37.65
C ALA A 9 -15.12 13.28 -37.33
N ALA A 10 -16.44 13.37 -37.40
CA ALA A 10 -17.35 12.24 -37.17
C ALA A 10 -17.23 11.17 -38.27
N ALA A 11 -17.01 11.59 -39.53
CA ALA A 11 -16.83 10.67 -40.65
C ALA A 11 -15.51 9.88 -40.59
N ARG A 12 -14.48 10.40 -39.92
CA ARG A 12 -13.20 9.70 -39.73
C ARG A 12 -13.23 8.63 -38.65
N LEU A 13 -14.19 8.70 -37.74
CA LEU A 13 -14.38 7.69 -36.68
C LEU A 13 -15.10 6.42 -37.17
N ASN A 14 -15.80 6.50 -38.30
CA ASN A 14 -16.49 5.36 -38.90
C ASN A 14 -15.66 4.57 -39.94
N MET A 15 -14.39 4.90 -40.15
CA MET A 15 -13.49 4.23 -41.10
C MET A 15 -12.47 3.30 -40.41
N ILE A 16 -12.74 2.84 -39.20
CA ILE A 16 -11.94 1.75 -38.62
C ILE A 16 -12.60 0.45 -39.12
N PRO A 17 -11.88 -0.39 -39.90
CA PRO A 17 -12.42 -1.68 -40.38
C PRO A 17 -12.85 -2.54 -39.20
N SER A 18 -13.93 -3.31 -39.39
CA SER A 18 -14.48 -4.21 -38.34
C SER A 18 -13.47 -5.21 -37.78
N ASP A 19 -12.44 -5.52 -38.53
CA ASP A 19 -11.40 -6.47 -38.22
C ASP A 19 -10.35 -5.88 -37.23
N ALA A 20 -10.24 -4.55 -37.11
CA ALA A 20 -9.38 -3.90 -36.13
C ALA A 20 -9.97 -3.87 -34.70
N ARG A 21 -11.25 -4.23 -34.57
CA ARG A 21 -11.91 -4.35 -33.24
C ARG A 21 -11.54 -5.62 -32.49
N THR A 22 -10.90 -6.59 -33.15
CA THR A 22 -10.58 -7.90 -32.57
C THR A 22 -9.19 -7.99 -31.98
N SER A 23 -8.34 -6.97 -32.12
CA SER A 23 -6.94 -7.01 -31.63
C SER A 23 -6.63 -6.10 -30.45
N LEU A 24 -7.57 -5.29 -30.00
CA LEU A 24 -7.51 -4.72 -28.65
C LEU A 24 -8.26 -5.68 -27.71
N ALA A 25 -7.60 -6.76 -27.35
CA ALA A 25 -7.90 -7.47 -26.12
C ALA A 25 -7.64 -6.48 -24.97
N LEU A 26 -8.59 -5.56 -24.75
CA LEU A 26 -8.77 -4.93 -23.47
C LEU A 26 -8.86 -6.09 -22.48
N SER A 27 -7.85 -6.21 -21.63
CA SER A 27 -7.84 -7.15 -20.52
C SER A 27 -9.24 -7.14 -19.92
N GLN A 28 -9.90 -8.31 -19.90
CA GLN A 28 -11.23 -8.49 -19.33
C GLN A 28 -11.13 -8.29 -17.80
N THR A 29 -11.09 -7.05 -17.38
CA THR A 29 -11.16 -6.65 -15.97
C THR A 29 -12.55 -6.15 -15.59
N GLY A 30 -13.56 -6.48 -16.39
CA GLY A 30 -14.94 -6.14 -16.12
C GLY A 30 -15.52 -7.10 -15.06
N ASP A 31 -15.95 -6.58 -13.94
CA ASP A 31 -16.68 -7.29 -12.87
C ASP A 31 -18.07 -7.81 -13.33
N CYS A 32 -18.34 -7.88 -14.62
CA CYS A 32 -19.60 -8.25 -15.21
C CYS A 32 -19.45 -9.40 -16.20
N SER A 33 -20.53 -10.19 -16.40
CA SER A 33 -20.54 -11.25 -17.41
C SER A 33 -20.21 -10.67 -18.80
N PRO A 34 -19.40 -11.35 -19.64
CA PRO A 34 -19.12 -10.92 -21.00
C PRO A 34 -20.38 -10.66 -21.84
N ASP A 35 -21.47 -11.38 -21.53
CA ASP A 35 -22.77 -11.30 -22.21
C ASP A 35 -23.78 -10.37 -21.51
N CYS A 36 -23.30 -9.45 -20.64
CA CYS A 36 -24.18 -8.53 -19.94
C CYS A 36 -24.88 -7.56 -20.91
N SER A 37 -26.20 -7.58 -20.93
CA SER A 37 -27.02 -6.72 -21.79
C SER A 37 -26.86 -5.22 -21.52
N GLU A 38 -26.45 -4.85 -20.29
CA GLU A 38 -26.30 -3.46 -19.87
C GLU A 38 -24.93 -2.87 -20.21
N CYS A 39 -23.86 -3.63 -20.06
CA CYS A 39 -22.49 -3.10 -20.20
C CYS A 39 -21.59 -3.90 -21.14
N GLY A 40 -22.07 -5.00 -21.74
CA GLY A 40 -21.27 -5.84 -22.62
C GLY A 40 -20.00 -6.42 -21.96
N GLY A 41 -20.04 -6.66 -20.65
CA GLY A 41 -18.90 -7.20 -19.89
C GLY A 41 -17.94 -6.16 -19.33
N VAL A 42 -18.11 -4.86 -19.65
CA VAL A 42 -17.18 -3.79 -19.23
C VAL A 42 -17.30 -3.46 -17.74
N GLY A 43 -18.44 -3.76 -17.09
CA GLY A 43 -18.70 -3.47 -15.69
C GLY A 43 -19.15 -2.03 -15.39
N TYR A 44 -19.21 -1.17 -16.40
CA TYR A 44 -19.67 0.21 -16.31
C TYR A 44 -20.65 0.55 -17.42
N VAL A 45 -21.60 1.44 -17.14
CA VAL A 45 -22.62 1.93 -18.07
C VAL A 45 -22.40 3.41 -18.33
N HIS A 46 -22.38 3.79 -19.59
CA HIS A 46 -22.40 5.17 -20.04
C HIS A 46 -23.79 5.46 -20.61
N TYR A 47 -24.37 6.60 -20.24
CA TYR A 47 -25.71 6.99 -20.72
C TYR A 47 -25.55 7.91 -21.91
N ASP A 48 -26.17 7.51 -23.04
CA ASP A 48 -26.26 8.35 -24.22
C ASP A 48 -27.45 9.32 -24.04
N VAL A 49 -27.20 10.44 -23.42
CA VAL A 49 -28.17 11.47 -23.05
C VAL A 49 -27.71 12.86 -23.51
N PRO A 50 -28.62 13.79 -23.86
CA PRO A 50 -28.25 15.12 -24.33
C PRO A 50 -27.55 15.96 -23.28
N VAL A 51 -26.78 16.95 -23.77
CA VAL A 51 -26.07 17.94 -22.88
C VAL A 51 -27.12 18.65 -22.03
N GLY A 52 -26.84 18.69 -20.72
CA GLY A 52 -27.76 19.26 -19.69
C GLY A 52 -28.56 18.22 -18.91
N HIS A 53 -28.56 16.96 -19.34
CA HIS A 53 -29.17 15.89 -18.57
C HIS A 53 -28.28 15.55 -17.32
N PRO A 54 -28.87 15.25 -16.14
CA PRO A 54 -28.11 14.97 -14.92
C PRO A 54 -27.08 13.82 -15.04
N LYS A 55 -27.27 12.92 -15.99
CA LYS A 55 -26.38 11.80 -16.29
C LYS A 55 -25.42 12.03 -17.46
N PHE A 56 -25.43 13.22 -18.06
CA PHE A 56 -24.52 13.53 -19.17
C PHE A 56 -23.07 13.48 -18.71
N GLY A 57 -22.25 12.72 -19.43
CA GLY A 57 -20.82 12.55 -19.11
C GLY A 57 -20.52 11.76 -17.85
N LYS A 58 -21.54 11.17 -17.21
CA LYS A 58 -21.35 10.29 -16.05
C LYS A 58 -21.21 8.84 -16.48
N VAL A 59 -20.26 8.15 -15.87
CA VAL A 59 -20.08 6.70 -15.96
C VAL A 59 -20.52 6.13 -14.62
N GLU A 60 -21.50 5.23 -14.62
CA GLU A 60 -22.00 4.56 -13.42
C GLU A 60 -21.61 3.08 -13.45
N ARG A 61 -21.47 2.47 -12.30
CA ARG A 61 -21.22 1.02 -12.23
C ARG A 61 -22.43 0.26 -12.77
N CYS A 62 -22.18 -0.77 -13.57
CA CYS A 62 -23.27 -1.60 -14.09
C CYS A 62 -24.06 -2.23 -12.94
N PRO A 63 -25.40 -2.14 -12.90
CA PRO A 63 -26.20 -2.75 -11.83
C PRO A 63 -26.07 -4.29 -11.79
N ASN A 64 -25.71 -4.92 -12.91
CA ASN A 64 -25.44 -6.35 -13.00
C ASN A 64 -23.96 -6.70 -12.73
N ALA A 65 -23.10 -5.69 -12.57
CA ALA A 65 -21.74 -5.95 -12.16
C ALA A 65 -21.81 -6.63 -10.79
N ARG A 66 -21.31 -7.85 -10.74
CA ARG A 66 -21.10 -8.51 -9.44
C ARG A 66 -20.30 -7.53 -8.63
N VAL A 67 -20.74 -7.27 -7.40
CA VAL A 67 -19.85 -6.65 -6.41
C VAL A 67 -18.71 -7.65 -6.32
N SER A 68 -17.71 -7.48 -7.17
CA SER A 68 -16.47 -8.15 -6.96
C SER A 68 -16.04 -7.60 -5.61
N THR A 69 -16.23 -8.38 -4.56
CA THR A 69 -15.18 -8.44 -3.57
C THR A 69 -13.96 -8.65 -4.43
N HIS A 70 -13.19 -7.60 -4.71
CA HIS A 70 -11.97 -7.69 -5.47
C HIS A 70 -11.17 -8.84 -4.87
N LYS A 71 -11.35 -10.03 -5.39
CA LYS A 71 -10.30 -11.01 -5.43
C LYS A 71 -9.31 -10.35 -6.36
N SER A 72 -8.46 -9.53 -5.74
CA SER A 72 -7.36 -8.87 -6.40
C SER A 72 -6.71 -9.88 -7.35
N SER A 73 -6.16 -9.39 -8.43
CA SER A 73 -5.29 -10.08 -9.37
C SER A 73 -4.09 -10.83 -8.73
N LEU A 74 -4.09 -10.99 -7.42
CA LEU A 74 -3.30 -11.91 -6.61
C LEU A 74 -3.74 -13.38 -6.78
N GLN A 75 -4.76 -13.66 -7.63
CA GLN A 75 -5.05 -15.02 -8.06
C GLN A 75 -3.93 -15.46 -8.99
N ALA A 76 -3.07 -16.36 -8.46
CA ALA A 76 -2.06 -17.14 -9.18
C ALA A 76 -0.82 -16.40 -9.72
N GLY A 77 -0.53 -15.18 -9.31
CA GLY A 77 0.81 -14.61 -9.42
C GLY A 77 1.57 -14.88 -8.11
N GLU A 78 2.75 -15.40 -8.21
CA GLU A 78 3.65 -15.54 -7.07
C GLU A 78 3.89 -14.14 -6.47
N ILE A 79 3.42 -13.90 -5.23
CA ILE A 79 3.67 -12.61 -4.55
C ILE A 79 5.18 -12.49 -4.40
N ASP A 80 5.76 -11.35 -4.79
CA ASP A 80 7.19 -11.08 -4.57
C ASP A 80 7.54 -11.38 -3.10
N PRO A 81 8.51 -12.26 -2.82
CA PRO A 81 8.86 -12.64 -1.44
C PRO A 81 9.17 -11.44 -0.54
N ARG A 82 9.63 -10.33 -1.11
CA ARG A 82 9.91 -9.07 -0.38
C ARG A 82 8.66 -8.38 0.15
N VAL A 83 7.48 -8.73 -0.36
CA VAL A 83 6.20 -8.18 0.16
C VAL A 83 5.98 -8.56 1.63
N GLY A 84 6.53 -9.72 2.07
CA GLY A 84 6.51 -10.13 3.47
C GLY A 84 5.16 -10.56 4.02
N LEU A 85 4.15 -10.76 3.15
CA LEU A 85 2.84 -11.31 3.47
C LEU A 85 2.51 -12.46 2.52
N THR A 86 1.86 -13.48 3.04
CA THR A 86 1.28 -14.56 2.22
C THR A 86 -0.04 -14.10 1.59
N SER A 87 -0.49 -14.79 0.54
CA SER A 87 -1.80 -14.53 -0.08
C SER A 87 -2.94 -14.64 0.92
N ASP A 88 -2.88 -15.60 1.84
CA ASP A 88 -3.87 -15.79 2.90
C ASP A 88 -3.87 -14.62 3.88
N GLU A 89 -2.70 -14.09 4.25
CA GLU A 89 -2.60 -12.90 5.09
C GLU A 89 -3.17 -11.67 4.39
N VAL A 90 -2.85 -11.46 3.11
CA VAL A 90 -3.39 -10.33 2.33
C VAL A 90 -4.91 -10.40 2.27
N TYR A 91 -5.48 -11.59 2.12
CA TYR A 91 -6.93 -11.78 2.06
C TYR A 91 -7.61 -11.57 3.41
N ASN A 92 -7.03 -12.09 4.50
CA ASN A 92 -7.68 -12.16 5.81
C ASN A 92 -7.40 -10.95 6.70
N LEU A 93 -6.29 -10.22 6.49
CA LEU A 93 -5.93 -9.08 7.33
C LEU A 93 -6.76 -7.85 6.98
N THR A 94 -7.66 -7.49 7.90
CA THR A 94 -8.55 -6.33 7.75
C THR A 94 -8.47 -5.41 8.98
N TRP A 95 -8.81 -4.14 8.80
CA TRP A 95 -8.84 -3.16 9.90
C TRP A 95 -9.75 -3.58 11.07
N GLY A 96 -10.75 -4.43 10.82
CA GLY A 96 -11.67 -4.94 11.83
C GLY A 96 -11.08 -5.95 12.81
N LEU A 97 -9.92 -6.55 12.49
CA LEU A 97 -9.27 -7.53 13.37
C LEU A 97 -8.72 -6.91 14.65
N VAL A 98 -8.39 -5.63 14.63
CA VAL A 98 -7.88 -4.91 15.82
C VAL A 98 -9.06 -4.56 16.72
N LYS A 99 -9.21 -5.28 17.84
CA LYS A 99 -10.29 -5.09 18.80
C LYS A 99 -10.13 -3.79 19.57
N LYS A 100 -11.26 -3.16 19.91
CA LYS A 100 -11.30 -1.95 20.75
C LYS A 100 -10.85 -2.26 22.18
N GLY A 101 -10.14 -1.31 22.78
CA GLY A 101 -9.76 -1.35 24.20
C GLY A 101 -8.63 -2.31 24.54
N VAL A 102 -7.96 -2.92 23.55
CA VAL A 102 -6.82 -3.81 23.80
C VAL A 102 -5.52 -3.06 23.51
N ASN A 103 -4.76 -2.78 24.57
CA ASN A 103 -3.38 -2.21 24.50
C ASN A 103 -3.25 -0.94 23.65
N GLN A 104 -4.31 -0.15 23.47
CA GLN A 104 -4.34 1.01 22.57
C GLN A 104 -4.05 0.66 21.10
N ALA A 105 -4.10 -0.61 20.73
CA ALA A 105 -3.93 -1.06 19.35
C ALA A 105 -5.02 -0.51 18.41
N ASP A 106 -6.24 -0.29 18.93
CA ASP A 106 -7.33 0.38 18.22
C ASP A 106 -7.00 1.85 17.90
N GLN A 107 -6.36 2.58 18.80
CA GLN A 107 -5.88 3.93 18.53
C GLN A 107 -4.80 3.90 17.44
N ALA A 108 -3.83 2.99 17.54
CA ALA A 108 -2.78 2.82 16.52
C ALA A 108 -3.38 2.45 15.15
N ARG A 109 -4.36 1.54 15.12
CA ARG A 109 -5.13 1.21 13.91
C ARG A 109 -5.79 2.45 13.31
N ASP A 110 -6.50 3.23 14.12
CA ASP A 110 -7.30 4.36 13.62
C ASP A 110 -6.39 5.48 13.08
N VAL A 111 -5.27 5.74 13.76
CA VAL A 111 -4.25 6.68 13.29
C VAL A 111 -3.62 6.20 11.98
N THR A 112 -3.19 4.92 11.93
CA THR A 112 -2.58 4.35 10.72
C THR A 112 -3.58 4.33 9.56
N ARG A 113 -4.85 4.03 9.82
CA ARG A 113 -5.90 4.06 8.81
C ARG A 113 -6.14 5.47 8.27
N ARG A 114 -6.11 6.51 9.13
CA ARG A 114 -6.20 7.91 8.65
C ARG A 114 -5.02 8.26 7.73
N ALA A 115 -3.78 7.95 8.14
CA ALA A 115 -2.60 8.16 7.30
C ALA A 115 -2.68 7.37 5.98
N TYR A 116 -3.19 6.14 6.03
CA TYR A 116 -3.43 5.32 4.85
C TYR A 116 -4.46 5.95 3.90
N THR A 117 -5.57 6.46 4.44
CA THR A 117 -6.61 7.14 3.65
C THR A 117 -6.10 8.46 3.04
N SER A 118 -5.19 9.18 3.73
CA SER A 118 -4.50 10.34 3.16
C SER A 118 -3.51 9.97 2.05
N GLY A 119 -3.09 8.71 2.00
CA GLY A 119 -2.12 8.20 1.03
C GLY A 119 -0.66 8.52 1.34
N HIS A 120 -0.38 9.23 2.43
CA HIS A 120 0.98 9.66 2.77
C HIS A 120 1.20 9.85 4.26
N GLY A 121 2.47 9.92 4.65
CA GLY A 121 2.88 10.23 6.01
C GLY A 121 3.95 9.27 6.54
N MET A 122 4.39 9.54 7.76
CA MET A 122 5.29 8.67 8.51
C MET A 122 4.68 8.40 9.88
N VAL A 123 4.18 7.18 10.09
CA VAL A 123 3.58 6.73 11.35
C VAL A 123 4.60 5.93 12.13
N PHE A 124 4.84 6.29 13.37
CA PHE A 124 5.75 5.58 14.26
C PHE A 124 5.00 5.04 15.47
N MET A 125 5.09 3.74 15.69
CA MET A 125 4.48 3.04 16.82
C MET A 125 5.58 2.43 17.69
N TYR A 126 5.53 2.71 18.98
CA TYR A 126 6.48 2.13 19.95
C TYR A 126 5.78 1.63 21.21
N GLY A 127 6.46 0.76 21.95
CA GLY A 127 5.92 0.13 23.17
C GLY A 127 6.37 -1.31 23.30
N GLY A 128 5.90 -2.01 24.35
CA GLY A 128 6.31 -3.37 24.68
C GLY A 128 5.88 -4.44 23.65
N TYR A 129 6.33 -5.66 23.88
CA TYR A 129 5.99 -6.82 23.06
C TYR A 129 4.49 -7.17 23.14
N GLY A 130 3.95 -7.75 22.07
CA GLY A 130 2.58 -8.29 22.05
C GLY A 130 1.46 -7.25 22.11
N GLN A 131 1.75 -5.99 21.87
CA GLN A 131 0.77 -4.89 21.91
C GLN A 131 0.04 -4.63 20.59
N GLY A 132 0.24 -5.48 19.58
CA GLY A 132 -0.49 -5.40 18.32
C GLY A 132 0.17 -4.53 17.24
N LYS A 133 1.38 -3.98 17.45
CA LYS A 133 2.09 -3.16 16.45
C LYS A 133 2.21 -3.86 15.10
N SER A 134 2.82 -5.04 15.06
CA SER A 134 3.02 -5.82 13.84
C SER A 134 1.71 -6.15 13.11
N LEU A 135 0.61 -6.36 13.86
CA LEU A 135 -0.69 -6.60 13.25
C LEU A 135 -1.19 -5.37 12.48
N VAL A 136 -1.07 -4.18 13.07
CA VAL A 136 -1.46 -2.91 12.42
C VAL A 136 -0.61 -2.66 11.17
N LEU A 137 0.70 -2.92 11.23
CA LEU A 137 1.60 -2.81 10.09
C LEU A 137 1.17 -3.73 8.93
N LYS A 138 0.95 -5.01 9.23
CA LYS A 138 0.52 -6.01 8.25
C LYS A 138 -0.84 -5.67 7.62
N ILE A 139 -1.79 -5.18 8.42
CA ILE A 139 -3.11 -4.74 7.92
C ILE A 139 -2.97 -3.57 6.94
N ALA A 140 -2.10 -2.59 7.22
CA ALA A 140 -1.88 -1.46 6.31
C ALA A 140 -1.34 -1.92 4.96
N VAL A 141 -0.40 -2.88 4.96
CA VAL A 141 0.16 -3.46 3.74
C VAL A 141 -0.87 -4.31 3.00
N ALA A 142 -1.61 -5.17 3.71
CA ALA A 142 -2.67 -5.98 3.11
C ALA A 142 -3.75 -5.12 2.44
N ALA A 143 -4.18 -4.03 3.09
CA ALA A 143 -5.12 -3.08 2.51
C ALA A 143 -4.57 -2.45 1.22
N ALA A 144 -3.28 -2.07 1.20
CA ALA A 144 -2.63 -1.49 0.03
C ALA A 144 -2.54 -2.48 -1.14
N LEU A 145 -2.14 -3.72 -0.86
CA LEU A 145 -2.06 -4.78 -1.87
C LEU A 145 -3.43 -5.11 -2.46
N ASN A 146 -4.47 -5.14 -1.63
CA ASN A 146 -5.85 -5.36 -2.09
C ASN A 146 -6.37 -4.21 -2.97
N GLU A 147 -5.83 -3.01 -2.86
CA GLU A 147 -6.11 -1.87 -3.74
C GLU A 147 -5.17 -1.78 -4.96
N GLY A 148 -4.29 -2.77 -5.16
CA GLY A 148 -3.33 -2.80 -6.27
C GLY A 148 -2.15 -1.85 -6.11
N LYS A 149 -1.92 -1.30 -4.93
CA LYS A 149 -0.76 -0.46 -4.61
C LYS A 149 0.48 -1.31 -4.38
N ARG A 150 1.65 -0.75 -4.64
CA ARG A 150 2.93 -1.39 -4.31
C ARG A 150 3.20 -1.24 -2.82
N ALA A 151 3.21 -2.35 -2.10
CA ALA A 151 3.38 -2.33 -0.66
C ALA A 151 4.21 -3.52 -0.16
N ALA A 152 4.91 -3.33 0.96
CA ALA A 152 5.64 -4.39 1.62
C ALA A 152 5.67 -4.22 3.15
N TYR A 153 5.68 -5.36 3.84
CA TYR A 153 5.95 -5.49 5.26
C TYR A 153 7.26 -6.25 5.46
N ALA A 154 8.19 -5.67 6.18
CA ALA A 154 9.44 -6.35 6.52
C ALA A 154 9.93 -5.93 7.91
N ASN A 155 10.66 -6.82 8.59
CA ASN A 155 11.51 -6.37 9.66
C ASN A 155 12.75 -5.67 9.06
N LEU A 156 13.31 -4.72 9.77
CA LEU A 156 14.43 -3.91 9.26
C LEU A 156 15.66 -4.76 8.93
N ALA A 157 15.91 -5.84 9.67
CA ALA A 157 17.02 -6.75 9.39
C ALA A 157 16.86 -7.41 8.00
N GLY A 158 15.66 -7.89 7.66
CA GLY A 158 15.38 -8.48 6.35
C GLY A 158 15.53 -7.48 5.20
N VAL A 159 15.15 -6.21 5.40
CA VAL A 159 15.41 -5.15 4.41
C VAL A 159 16.91 -4.97 4.18
N LEU A 160 17.70 -4.94 5.25
CA LEU A 160 19.16 -4.80 5.15
C LEU A 160 19.81 -6.03 4.52
N ASP A 161 19.31 -7.23 4.79
CA ASP A 161 19.82 -8.46 4.18
C ASP A 161 19.50 -8.53 2.69
N ASP A 162 18.31 -8.11 2.27
CA ASP A 162 17.97 -7.96 0.84
C ASP A 162 18.93 -6.97 0.16
N ILE A 163 19.16 -5.80 0.76
CA ILE A 163 20.10 -4.81 0.19
C ILE A 163 21.52 -5.36 0.17
N ARG A 164 21.95 -6.07 1.23
CA ARG A 164 23.29 -6.64 1.34
C ARG A 164 23.55 -7.71 0.29
N SER A 165 22.54 -8.50 -0.07
CA SER A 165 22.70 -9.57 -1.07
C SER A 165 23.05 -9.04 -2.47
N ALA A 166 22.93 -7.72 -2.73
CA ALA A 166 23.47 -7.11 -3.93
C ALA A 166 25.01 -7.25 -4.05
N TYR A 167 25.71 -7.44 -2.94
CA TYR A 167 27.17 -7.62 -2.95
C TYR A 167 27.60 -9.05 -3.35
N ASP A 168 26.67 -10.00 -3.33
CA ASP A 168 26.91 -11.38 -3.76
C ASP A 168 26.86 -11.54 -5.28
N GLU A 169 26.32 -10.55 -5.98
CA GLU A 169 26.30 -10.50 -7.44
C GLU A 169 27.73 -10.38 -7.97
N ARG A 170 28.10 -11.23 -8.93
CA ARG A 170 29.47 -11.24 -9.50
C ARG A 170 29.73 -10.03 -10.40
N GLU A 171 28.69 -9.58 -11.11
CA GLU A 171 28.74 -8.45 -12.01
C GLU A 171 27.69 -7.41 -11.62
N ASN A 172 27.98 -6.12 -11.86
CA ASN A 172 27.03 -5.01 -11.63
C ASN A 172 26.54 -4.78 -10.18
N LYS A 173 27.35 -5.10 -9.17
CA LYS A 173 27.03 -4.92 -7.74
C LYS A 173 26.41 -3.56 -7.41
N MET A 174 26.96 -2.48 -7.97
CA MET A 174 26.46 -1.13 -7.70
C MET A 174 25.07 -0.90 -8.31
N THR A 175 24.84 -1.39 -9.52
CA THR A 175 23.53 -1.29 -10.19
C THR A 175 22.48 -2.08 -9.41
N GLU A 176 22.82 -3.27 -8.93
CA GLU A 176 21.91 -4.10 -8.15
C GLU A 176 21.61 -3.48 -6.78
N LEU A 177 22.61 -2.88 -6.12
CA LEU A 177 22.41 -2.15 -4.87
C LEU A 177 21.43 -1.00 -5.04
N VAL A 178 21.61 -0.19 -6.10
CA VAL A 178 20.71 0.92 -6.43
C VAL A 178 19.30 0.38 -6.69
N ARG A 179 19.16 -0.67 -7.50
CA ARG A 179 17.86 -1.29 -7.83
C ARG A 179 17.11 -1.78 -6.59
N ARG A 180 17.80 -2.41 -5.63
CA ARG A 180 17.19 -2.88 -4.38
C ARG A 180 16.79 -1.71 -3.48
N MET A 181 17.65 -0.72 -3.33
CA MET A 181 17.31 0.50 -2.61
C MET A 181 16.10 1.22 -3.21
N GLU A 182 16.05 1.36 -4.54
CA GLU A 182 14.93 1.95 -5.27
C GLU A 182 13.64 1.16 -5.06
N TRP A 183 13.71 -0.17 -5.04
CA TRP A 183 12.54 -1.00 -4.78
C TRP A 183 11.91 -0.64 -3.43
N TRP A 184 12.69 -0.64 -2.34
CA TRP A 184 12.21 -0.30 -0.99
C TRP A 184 11.75 1.16 -0.85
N THR A 185 12.47 2.08 -1.47
CA THR A 185 12.15 3.51 -1.36
C THR A 185 10.96 3.91 -2.21
N SER A 186 10.68 3.22 -3.31
CA SER A 186 9.62 3.57 -4.28
C SER A 186 8.23 3.05 -3.95
N LEU A 187 8.07 2.18 -2.95
CA LEU A 187 6.77 1.62 -2.54
C LEU A 187 5.77 2.72 -2.16
N ASP A 188 4.49 2.50 -2.44
CA ASP A 188 3.41 3.41 -2.02
C ASP A 188 3.19 3.29 -0.51
N VAL A 189 3.23 2.05 0.02
CA VAL A 189 3.16 1.77 1.45
C VAL A 189 4.32 0.87 1.86
N LEU A 190 5.13 1.33 2.82
CA LEU A 190 6.19 0.53 3.43
C LEU A 190 5.95 0.41 4.92
N ALA A 191 5.85 -0.83 5.41
CA ALA A 191 5.77 -1.13 6.84
C ALA A 191 7.07 -1.78 7.32
N ILE A 192 7.75 -1.11 8.25
CA ILE A 192 9.01 -1.56 8.85
C ILE A 192 8.77 -1.95 10.30
N ASP A 193 9.00 -3.21 10.62
CA ASP A 193 8.91 -3.72 11.98
C ASP A 193 10.30 -3.89 12.61
N GLU A 194 10.33 -3.96 13.93
CA GLU A 194 11.54 -4.26 14.71
C GLU A 194 12.71 -3.30 14.44
N LEU A 195 12.43 -2.00 14.33
CA LEU A 195 13.46 -0.97 14.14
C LEU A 195 14.57 -1.04 15.22
N ASP A 196 14.22 -1.51 16.41
CA ASP A 196 15.08 -1.65 17.59
C ASP A 196 16.11 -2.80 17.49
N LYS A 197 15.93 -3.76 16.58
CA LYS A 197 16.73 -5.00 16.57
C LYS A 197 17.90 -5.01 15.60
N VAL A 198 18.17 -3.92 14.93
CA VAL A 198 19.24 -3.89 13.94
C VAL A 198 20.61 -3.61 14.57
N GLY A 199 21.59 -4.42 14.21
CA GLY A 199 22.98 -4.26 14.61
C GLY A 199 23.54 -2.90 14.16
N GLN A 200 24.35 -2.29 15.04
CA GLN A 200 24.86 -0.92 14.87
C GLN A 200 26.13 -0.83 14.01
N THR A 201 26.28 -1.64 12.96
CA THR A 201 27.40 -1.47 12.03
C THR A 201 27.26 -0.16 11.26
N GLU A 202 28.39 0.45 10.90
CA GLU A 202 28.41 1.69 10.13
C GLU A 202 27.64 1.54 8.80
N TRP A 203 27.83 0.42 8.10
CA TRP A 203 27.10 0.09 6.88
C TRP A 203 25.59 0.05 7.11
N ALA A 204 25.13 -0.63 8.16
CA ALA A 204 23.68 -0.71 8.47
C ALA A 204 23.12 0.68 8.77
N ARG A 205 23.81 1.48 9.58
CA ARG A 205 23.39 2.85 9.89
C ARG A 205 23.26 3.72 8.65
N GLU A 206 24.21 3.62 7.72
CA GLU A 206 24.18 4.36 6.46
C GLU A 206 22.99 3.95 5.59
N ARG A 207 22.72 2.65 5.45
CA ARG A 207 21.58 2.14 4.64
C ARG A 207 20.23 2.51 5.25
N ILE A 208 20.10 2.40 6.57
CA ILE A 208 18.89 2.85 7.31
C ILE A 208 18.67 4.35 7.08
N PHE A 209 19.74 5.14 7.22
CA PHE A 209 19.67 6.57 6.95
C PHE A 209 19.14 6.85 5.55
N GLN A 210 19.74 6.26 4.53
CA GLN A 210 19.35 6.46 3.13
C GLN A 210 17.89 6.04 2.87
N LEU A 211 17.49 4.87 3.37
CA LEU A 211 16.14 4.36 3.22
C LEU A 211 15.12 5.30 3.88
N LEU A 212 15.31 5.60 5.15
CA LEU A 212 14.33 6.38 5.91
C LEU A 212 14.32 7.85 5.53
N ASP A 213 15.46 8.42 5.07
CA ASP A 213 15.47 9.78 4.51
C ASP A 213 14.70 9.86 3.19
N ALA A 214 14.93 8.92 2.27
CA ALA A 214 14.17 8.86 1.03
C ALA A 214 12.67 8.70 1.28
N ARG A 215 12.29 7.86 2.23
CA ARG A 215 10.89 7.65 2.64
C ARG A 215 10.28 8.90 3.29
N TYR A 216 11.03 9.58 4.14
CA TYR A 216 10.63 10.84 4.75
C TYR A 216 10.38 11.91 3.68
N GLN A 217 11.28 12.09 2.72
CA GLN A 217 11.10 13.05 1.63
C GLN A 217 9.83 12.76 0.82
N ARG A 218 9.54 11.51 0.53
CA ARG A 218 8.31 11.12 -0.16
C ARG A 218 7.06 11.37 0.70
N ALA A 219 7.12 11.09 2.01
CA ALA A 219 6.01 11.39 2.92
C ALA A 219 5.72 12.89 2.99
N VAL A 220 6.75 13.73 3.01
CA VAL A 220 6.64 15.20 2.98
C VAL A 220 6.04 15.71 1.67
N ARG A 221 6.40 15.10 0.53
CA ARG A 221 5.81 15.40 -0.78
C ARG A 221 4.42 14.78 -1.00
N GLN A 222 3.88 14.11 0.01
CA GLN A 222 2.57 13.44 -0.03
C GLN A 222 2.48 12.31 -1.07
N GLU A 223 3.59 11.61 -1.30
CA GLU A 223 3.70 10.56 -2.33
C GLU A 223 3.65 9.14 -1.76
N ALA A 224 3.90 8.96 -0.46
CA ALA A 224 4.02 7.64 0.13
C ALA A 224 3.73 7.61 1.63
N LEU A 225 3.25 6.47 2.10
CA LEU A 225 3.08 6.15 3.51
C LEU A 225 4.22 5.24 4.00
N THR A 226 4.80 5.58 5.14
CA THR A 226 5.71 4.69 5.87
C THR A 226 5.17 4.46 7.27
N VAL A 227 5.06 3.20 7.67
CA VAL A 227 4.59 2.80 9.01
C VAL A 227 5.71 2.04 9.69
N ILE A 228 6.16 2.50 10.86
CA ILE A 228 7.32 1.96 11.55
C ILE A 228 6.93 1.49 12.94
N ALA A 229 7.44 0.34 13.36
CA ALA A 229 7.27 -0.15 14.72
C ALA A 229 8.62 -0.48 15.39
N ALA A 230 8.69 -0.21 16.69
CA ALA A 230 9.83 -0.54 17.54
C ALA A 230 9.38 -0.96 18.95
N ASN A 231 10.24 -1.71 19.66
CA ASN A 231 9.98 -2.08 21.03
C ASN A 231 10.70 -1.13 22.02
N TYR A 232 10.63 0.15 21.74
CA TYR A 232 11.17 1.21 22.60
C TYR A 232 10.23 1.56 23.75
N GLN A 233 10.78 2.04 24.84
CA GLN A 233 10.00 2.56 25.98
C GLN A 233 9.66 4.04 25.79
N ASN A 234 10.49 4.77 25.05
CA ASN A 234 10.30 6.18 24.73
C ASN A 234 11.02 6.51 23.40
N THR A 235 10.79 7.70 22.85
CA THR A 235 11.41 8.15 21.60
C THR A 235 12.86 8.56 21.75
N ASP A 236 13.39 8.69 22.99
CA ASP A 236 14.79 9.04 23.23
C ASP A 236 15.76 7.90 22.87
N GLU A 237 15.23 6.68 22.71
CA GLU A 237 15.99 5.53 22.20
C GLU A 237 16.27 5.61 20.70
N LEU A 238 15.58 6.49 19.97
CA LEU A 238 15.87 6.78 18.58
C LEU A 238 17.18 7.56 18.43
N SER A 239 17.95 7.27 17.40
CA SER A 239 19.07 8.14 17.03
C SER A 239 18.55 9.55 16.72
N GLY A 240 19.34 10.58 17.05
CA GLY A 240 18.93 11.97 16.89
C GLY A 240 18.42 12.31 15.49
N TYR A 241 19.01 11.69 14.47
CA TYR A 241 18.58 11.81 13.09
C TYR A 241 17.17 11.24 12.86
N LEU A 242 16.89 10.01 13.30
CA LEU A 242 15.56 9.38 13.16
C LEU A 242 14.51 10.11 13.99
N LYS A 243 14.88 10.49 15.21
CA LYS A 243 14.02 11.27 16.09
C LYS A 243 13.55 12.55 15.45
N SER A 244 14.44 13.34 14.85
CA SER A 244 14.12 14.58 14.15
C SER A 244 13.10 14.41 13.01
N ARG A 245 13.12 13.28 12.30
CA ARG A 245 12.17 13.01 11.20
C ARG A 245 10.85 12.46 11.68
N ILE A 246 10.89 11.59 12.66
CA ILE A 246 9.68 10.98 13.26
C ILE A 246 8.90 12.04 14.05
N GLU A 247 9.60 12.90 14.76
CA GLU A 247 9.01 13.99 15.56
C GLU A 247 8.78 15.28 14.75
N ASP A 248 8.86 15.22 13.42
CA ASP A 248 8.48 16.35 12.58
C ASP A 248 7.03 16.77 12.86
N ASN A 249 6.83 18.08 13.07
CA ASN A 249 5.53 18.61 13.47
C ASN A 249 4.39 18.27 12.50
N ARG A 250 4.69 18.04 11.23
CA ARG A 250 3.71 17.59 10.23
C ARG A 250 3.13 16.21 10.55
N PHE A 251 3.91 15.35 11.21
CA PHE A 251 3.47 14.01 11.62
C PHE A 251 2.95 14.00 13.06
N VAL A 252 3.62 14.66 13.96
CA VAL A 252 3.22 14.77 15.39
C VAL A 252 1.86 15.44 15.54
N ALA A 253 1.60 16.53 14.83
CA ALA A 253 0.32 17.23 14.85
C ALA A 253 -0.86 16.36 14.35
N ASN A 254 -0.59 15.36 13.50
CA ASN A 254 -1.56 14.37 13.05
C ASN A 254 -1.68 13.15 14.00
N GLY A 255 -0.92 13.12 15.10
CA GLY A 255 -0.89 12.02 16.05
C GLY A 255 -0.20 10.77 15.50
N TYR A 256 0.74 10.92 14.56
CA TYR A 256 1.42 9.79 13.91
C TYR A 256 2.54 9.17 14.76
N VAL A 257 2.86 9.75 15.91
CA VAL A 257 3.76 9.16 16.91
C VAL A 257 2.91 8.56 18.03
N ILE A 258 2.93 7.24 18.18
CA ILE A 258 1.97 6.51 19.02
C ILE A 258 2.71 5.62 20.00
N HIS A 259 2.50 5.84 21.29
CA HIS A 259 2.96 4.94 22.34
C HIS A 259 1.86 3.93 22.67
N LEU A 260 2.08 2.65 22.39
CA LEU A 260 1.19 1.58 22.82
C LEU A 260 1.56 1.16 24.25
N LYS A 261 0.57 1.18 25.14
CA LYS A 261 0.72 0.78 26.55
C LYS A 261 -0.17 -0.45 26.80
N GLY A 262 0.27 -1.34 27.66
CA GLY A 262 -0.51 -2.51 28.06
C GLY A 262 0.33 -3.77 28.20
N THR A 263 -0.34 -4.89 28.37
CA THR A 263 0.27 -6.21 28.58
C THR A 263 0.46 -6.94 27.23
N ASP A 264 1.29 -7.99 27.24
CA ASP A 264 1.45 -8.85 26.06
C ASP A 264 0.14 -9.61 25.76
N GLY A 265 -0.59 -9.16 24.75
CA GLY A 265 -1.88 -9.70 24.33
C GLY A 265 -1.80 -11.17 23.86
N ARG A 266 -0.61 -11.67 23.49
CA ARG A 266 -0.42 -13.07 23.09
C ARG A 266 -0.65 -14.04 24.24
N LYS A 267 -0.43 -13.60 25.47
CA LYS A 267 -0.65 -14.41 26.68
C LYS A 267 -2.12 -14.66 26.98
N SER A 268 -3.02 -13.85 26.45
CA SER A 268 -4.48 -13.96 26.61
C SER A 268 -5.20 -14.59 25.41
N MET A 269 -4.47 -14.96 24.35
CA MET A 269 -5.07 -15.57 23.16
C MET A 269 -5.36 -17.05 23.36
N PRO A 270 -6.49 -17.59 22.84
CA PRO A 270 -6.75 -19.01 22.80
C PRO A 270 -5.62 -19.76 22.07
N LYS A 271 -5.28 -20.99 22.53
CA LYS A 271 -4.20 -21.81 21.94
C LYS A 271 -4.38 -22.15 20.45
N ASN A 272 -5.60 -22.10 19.96
CA ASN A 272 -6.00 -22.40 18.57
C ASN A 272 -6.30 -21.14 17.74
N TRP A 273 -5.88 -19.96 18.22
CA TRP A 273 -6.06 -18.74 17.46
C TRP A 273 -5.15 -18.74 16.21
N LYS A 274 -5.75 -18.67 15.03
CA LYS A 274 -5.07 -18.49 13.73
C LYS A 274 -5.49 -17.14 13.16
N TYR A 275 -4.56 -16.46 12.50
CA TYR A 275 -4.84 -15.23 11.78
C TYR A 275 -5.79 -15.49 10.61
#